data_f03ec4dcd12b158a61662c49439a48b2
#
_entry.id   f03ec4dcd12b158a61662c49439a48b2
#
_cell.length_a   1.000
_cell.length_b   1.000
_cell.length_c   1.000
_cell.angle_alpha   90.00
_cell.angle_beta   90.00
_cell.angle_gamma   90.00
#
_symmetry.space_group_name_H-M   'P 1'
#
loop_
_entity.id
_entity.type
_entity.pdbx_description
1 polymer ?
#
loop_
_entity_poly.entity_id
_entity_poly.type
_entity_poly.pdbx_seq_one_letter_code
_entity_poly.pdbx_strand_id
1 'polypeptide(L)' 'MTLTKAAALLGVTAATLRQQIANGRLRARKVGRDWWVTPREVERYRRESRRK' A
#
# COMPACT_ATOMS: atom_id res chain seq x y z
N MET A 1 -3.37 7.08 -5.63
CA MET A 1 -3.35 5.92 -6.53
C MET A 1 -4.11 4.75 -5.93
N THR A 2 -4.59 3.86 -6.77
CA THR A 2 -5.31 2.68 -6.31
C THR A 2 -4.35 1.68 -5.67
N LEU A 3 -4.89 0.81 -4.85
CA LEU A 3 -4.09 -0.22 -4.20
C LEU A 3 -3.44 -1.15 -5.23
N THR A 4 -4.16 -1.49 -6.29
CA THR A 4 -3.64 -2.33 -7.36
C THR A 4 -2.41 -1.69 -8.01
N LYS A 5 -2.47 -0.39 -8.27
CA LYS A 5 -1.35 0.33 -8.85
C LYS A 5 -0.17 0.39 -7.89
N ALA A 6 -0.43 0.64 -6.63
CA ALA A 6 0.61 0.67 -5.61
C ALA A 6 1.30 -0.71 -5.50
N ALA A 7 0.52 -1.78 -5.57
CA ALA A 7 1.05 -3.13 -5.52
C ALA A 7 2.00 -3.39 -6.71
N ALA A 8 1.61 -2.95 -7.90
CA ALA A 8 2.45 -3.09 -9.08
C ALA A 8 3.76 -2.33 -8.92
N LEU A 9 3.70 -1.13 -8.38
CA LEU A 9 4.91 -0.32 -8.16
C LEU A 9 5.84 -0.93 -7.11
N LEU A 10 5.25 -1.57 -6.11
CA LEU A 10 6.02 -2.19 -5.03
C LEU A 10 6.47 -3.62 -5.35
N GLY A 11 5.97 -4.18 -6.43
CA GLY A 11 6.31 -5.55 -6.81
C GLY A 11 5.66 -6.61 -5.93
N VAL A 12 4.50 -6.30 -5.37
CA VAL A 12 3.76 -7.23 -4.51
C VAL A 12 2.31 -7.34 -5.01
N THR A 13 1.53 -8.22 -4.40
CA THR A 13 0.12 -8.37 -4.76
C THR A 13 -0.75 -7.42 -3.97
N ALA A 14 -1.93 -7.10 -4.51
CA ALA A 14 -2.88 -6.25 -3.80
C ALA A 14 -3.31 -6.91 -2.49
N ALA A 15 -3.40 -8.23 -2.46
CA ALA A 15 -3.74 -8.97 -1.25
C ALA A 15 -2.71 -8.73 -0.14
N THR A 16 -1.44 -8.70 -0.51
CA THR A 16 -0.35 -8.40 0.43
C THR A 16 -0.53 -7.01 1.03
N LEU A 17 -0.85 -6.01 0.20
CA LEU A 17 -1.06 -4.66 0.69
C LEU A 17 -2.30 -4.55 1.58
N ARG A 18 -3.36 -5.28 1.27
CA ARG A 18 -4.54 -5.32 2.13
C ARG A 18 -4.17 -5.83 3.52
N GLN A 19 -3.33 -6.84 3.56
CA GLN A 19 -2.84 -7.41 4.81
C GLN A 19 -2.09 -6.35 5.61
N GLN A 20 -1.24 -5.58 4.95
CA GLN A 20 -0.48 -4.53 5.60
C GLN A 20 -1.39 -3.40 6.12
N ILE A 21 -2.46 -3.09 5.39
CA ILE A 21 -3.45 -2.12 5.85
C ILE A 21 -4.14 -2.63 7.11
N ALA A 22 -4.52 -3.90 7.12
CA ALA A 22 -5.16 -4.52 8.28
C ALA A 22 -4.24 -4.53 9.50
N ASN A 23 -2.94 -4.70 9.28
CA ASN A 23 -1.94 -4.69 10.34
C ASN A 23 -1.54 -3.28 10.80
N GLY A 24 -2.03 -2.26 10.12
CA GLY A 24 -1.70 -0.88 10.45
C GLY A 24 -0.34 -0.42 9.96
N ARG A 25 0.32 -1.21 9.12
CA ARG A 25 1.63 -0.85 8.57
C ARG A 25 1.55 0.03 7.34
N LEU A 26 0.45 -0.02 6.63
CA LEU A 26 0.22 0.79 5.46
C LEU A 26 -1.06 1.57 5.67
N ARG A 27 -0.99 2.87 5.47
CA ARG A 27 -2.17 3.72 5.59
C ARG A 27 -2.83 3.88 4.23
N ALA A 28 -4.12 3.61 4.19
CA ALA A 28 -4.88 3.75 2.97
C ALA A 28 -6.25 4.29 3.32
N ARG A 29 -6.87 4.91 2.32
CA ARG A 29 -8.20 5.46 2.45
C ARG A 29 -9.17 4.67 1.59
N LYS A 30 -10.25 4.24 2.17
CA LYS A 30 -11.28 3.55 1.40
C LYS A 30 -12.19 4.56 0.75
N VAL A 31 -12.25 4.54 -0.58
CA VAL A 31 -13.11 5.41 -1.38
C VAL A 31 -14.00 4.51 -2.23
N GLY A 32 -15.27 4.45 -1.89
CA GLY A 32 -16.17 3.53 -2.55
C GLY A 32 -15.75 2.10 -2.29
N ARG A 33 -15.49 1.36 -3.36
CA ARG A 33 -15.05 -0.04 -3.26
C ARG A 33 -13.54 -0.21 -3.27
N ASP A 34 -12.82 0.87 -3.54
CA ASP A 34 -11.39 0.80 -3.73
C ASP A 34 -10.62 1.40 -2.57
N TRP A 35 -9.43 0.87 -2.37
CA TRP A 35 -8.49 1.45 -1.45
C TRP A 35 -7.59 2.41 -2.20
N TRP A 36 -7.39 3.59 -1.64
CA TRP A 36 -6.52 4.61 -2.22
C TRP A 36 -5.35 4.88 -1.33
N VAL A 37 -4.17 4.95 -1.93
CA VAL A 37 -2.92 5.22 -1.23
C VAL A 37 -2.28 6.43 -1.88
N THR A 38 -1.66 7.29 -1.08
CA THR A 38 -0.93 8.43 -1.64
C THR A 38 0.45 7.97 -2.10
N PRO A 39 1.04 8.64 -3.11
CA PRO A 39 2.41 8.31 -3.54
C PRO A 39 3.40 8.44 -2.38
N ARG A 40 3.19 9.40 -1.50
CA ARG A 40 4.02 9.59 -0.32
C ARG A 40 3.99 8.37 0.60
N GLU A 41 2.81 7.81 0.79
CA GLU A 41 2.65 6.63 1.63
C GLU A 41 3.32 5.40 1.02
N VAL A 42 3.20 5.24 -0.29
CA VAL A 42 3.87 4.17 -1.02
C VAL A 42 5.39 4.28 -0.84
N GLU A 43 5.90 5.47 -0.96
CA GLU A 43 7.32 5.74 -0.80
C GLU A 43 7.81 5.40 0.61
N ARG A 44 7.05 5.81 1.60
CA ARG A 44 7.36 5.52 3.00
C ARG A 44 7.36 4.02 3.27
N TYR A 45 6.34 3.33 2.81
CA TYR A 45 6.21 1.89 2.99
C TYR A 45 7.36 1.16 2.32
N ARG A 46 7.72 1.59 1.12
CA ARG A 46 8.83 1.01 0.37
C ARG A 46 10.14 1.13 1.13
N ARG A 47 10.39 2.28 1.72
CA ARG A 47 11.60 2.51 2.51
C ARG A 47 11.66 1.59 3.72
N GLU A 48 10.57 1.51 4.45
CA GLU A 48 10.49 0.69 5.64
C GLU A 48 10.63 -0.78 5.32
N SER A 49 10.05 -1.21 4.21
CA SER A 49 10.14 -2.59 3.74
C SER A 49 11.57 -3.00 3.40
N ARG A 50 12.36 -2.08 2.91
CA ARG A 50 13.75 -2.33 2.53
C ARG A 50 14.70 -2.31 3.71
N ARG A 51 14.24 -1.78 4.79
CA ARG A 51 15.07 -1.58 5.97
C ARG A 51 15.06 -2.83 6.82
N LYS A 52 16.05 -3.63 6.64
CA LYS A 52 16.22 -4.81 7.49
C LYS A 52 17.59 -4.83 8.10
#